data_3283fc9b061681dbaee565b944b70914
#
_entry.id   3283fc9b061681dbaee565b944b70914
#
_cell.length_a   1.000
_cell.length_b   1.000
_cell.length_c   1.000
_cell.angle_alpha   90.00
_cell.angle_beta   90.00
_cell.angle_gamma   90.00
#
_symmetry.space_group_name_H-M   'P 1'
#
loop_
_entity.id
_entity.type
_entity.pdbx_description
1 polymer ?
#
loop_
_entity_poly.entity_id
_entity_poly.type
_entity_poly.pdbx_seq_one_letter_code
_entity_poly.pdbx_strand_id
1 'polypeptide(L)'
;GDLFQLLVKGPFSSSGAQKTGVGEEDAKMIQAVSIDPHCNTIATNSHFGGEASSGGSGGLPLPLAKFYVAEVSCALQFLHQRNYIYRDLKPENVLIDRFGHCKLCDLGFTKQINPSYDRCYTTCGTADYMAPEVTLRKGYAFAVDVWAVGVLLYELLTGKAPFAAKTDGERHQRITRGDVRFPKTFNLEAKDIVSKLLIVDPSRRMTFDNDGGANRRNDAKEEDDEETNDEYYQRTTFENHPFWAPLDWEEVKTKKMKPPFR
;
A
#
# COMPACT_ATOMS: atom_id res chain seq x y z
N GLY A 1 -11.88 -6.09 12.68
CA GLY A 1 -11.82 -6.87 11.44
C GLY A 1 -10.60 -6.47 10.62
N ASP A 2 -10.29 -7.23 9.58
CA ASP A 2 -9.29 -6.84 8.61
C ASP A 2 -9.94 -6.21 7.36
N LEU A 3 -9.14 -5.51 6.58
CA LEU A 3 -9.59 -4.82 5.39
C LEU A 3 -10.07 -5.81 4.30
N PHE A 4 -9.52 -7.03 4.32
CA PHE A 4 -9.96 -8.12 3.44
C PHE A 4 -11.41 -8.54 3.71
N GLN A 5 -11.83 -8.61 4.98
CA GLN A 5 -13.20 -8.93 5.33
C GLN A 5 -14.19 -7.88 4.84
N LEU A 6 -13.80 -6.60 4.84
CA LEU A 6 -14.63 -5.54 4.25
C LEU A 6 -14.79 -5.68 2.73
N LEU A 7 -13.72 -6.13 2.04
CA LEU A 7 -13.77 -6.32 0.58
C LEU A 7 -14.61 -7.52 0.15
N VAL A 8 -14.52 -8.66 0.89
CA VAL A 8 -15.02 -9.96 0.40
C VAL A 8 -16.38 -10.34 0.96
N LYS A 9 -16.70 -9.97 2.20
CA LYS A 9 -17.83 -10.55 2.93
C LYS A 9 -18.85 -9.56 3.45
N GLY A 10 -18.63 -8.25 3.35
CA GLY A 10 -19.34 -7.41 4.29
C GLY A 10 -18.97 -7.88 5.72
N PRO A 11 -19.52 -7.43 6.81
CA PRO A 11 -18.97 -7.71 8.13
C PRO A 11 -19.03 -9.20 8.53
N PHE A 12 -17.82 -9.80 8.79
CA PHE A 12 -17.46 -10.92 9.67
C PHE A 12 -17.34 -12.40 9.24
N SER A 13 -16.13 -12.95 9.52
CA SER A 13 -15.91 -14.19 10.30
C SER A 13 -14.43 -14.32 10.76
N SER A 14 -14.21 -14.85 11.97
CA SER A 14 -12.95 -14.93 12.73
C SER A 14 -12.17 -16.23 12.53
N SER A 15 -10.81 -16.20 12.56
CA SER A 15 -9.95 -17.23 13.21
C SER A 15 -8.42 -16.92 13.12
N GLY A 16 -7.70 -17.07 14.25
CA GLY A 16 -6.38 -17.70 14.41
C GLY A 16 -5.10 -16.86 14.24
N ALA A 17 -4.42 -16.55 15.36
CA ALA A 17 -3.08 -15.95 15.41
C ALA A 17 -1.99 -17.01 15.66
N GLN A 18 -0.80 -16.88 15.01
CA GLN A 18 0.44 -17.59 15.36
C GLN A 18 1.60 -16.61 15.59
N LYS A 19 2.50 -16.98 16.55
CA LYS A 19 3.63 -16.20 17.07
C LYS A 19 4.90 -16.45 16.26
N THR A 20 5.72 -15.41 16.01
CA THR A 20 7.12 -15.55 15.57
C THR A 20 8.04 -14.58 16.34
N GLY A 21 9.27 -15.02 16.64
CA GLY A 21 10.20 -14.38 17.54
C GLY A 21 10.98 -13.21 16.90
N VAL A 22 11.00 -12.10 17.60
CA VAL A 22 11.76 -10.87 17.31
C VAL A 22 12.42 -10.43 18.61
N GLY A 23 13.62 -9.81 18.57
CA GLY A 23 14.39 -9.38 19.73
C GLY A 23 13.66 -8.36 20.61
N GLU A 24 13.98 -8.30 21.92
CA GLU A 24 13.22 -7.51 22.91
C GLU A 24 13.22 -5.99 22.68
N GLU A 25 14.26 -5.41 22.10
CA GLU A 25 14.30 -3.97 21.77
C GLU A 25 13.48 -3.64 20.52
N ASP A 26 13.53 -4.50 19.52
CA ASP A 26 12.69 -4.41 18.31
C ASP A 26 11.22 -4.62 18.66
N ALA A 27 10.91 -5.48 19.64
CA ALA A 27 9.56 -5.70 20.14
C ALA A 27 8.93 -4.46 20.78
N LYS A 28 9.70 -3.62 21.46
CA LYS A 28 9.20 -2.34 22.04
C LYS A 28 8.91 -1.29 20.99
N MET A 29 9.70 -1.25 19.91
CA MET A 29 9.48 -0.34 18.79
C MET A 29 8.30 -0.80 17.93
N ILE A 30 8.14 -2.10 17.77
CA ILE A 30 7.01 -2.77 17.13
C ILE A 30 5.71 -2.52 17.93
N GLN A 31 5.75 -2.47 19.26
CA GLN A 31 4.60 -2.12 20.10
C GLN A 31 4.08 -0.68 19.87
N ALA A 32 4.91 0.25 19.41
CA ALA A 32 4.44 1.60 19.05
C ALA A 32 3.60 1.61 17.76
N VAL A 33 3.78 0.60 16.89
CA VAL A 33 2.95 0.35 15.68
C VAL A 33 1.88 -0.73 15.96
N SER A 34 1.98 -1.45 17.11
CA SER A 34 1.21 -2.67 17.43
C SER A 34 0.21 -2.45 18.55
N ILE A 35 -1.03 -2.69 18.24
CA ILE A 35 -2.11 -3.41 18.97
C ILE A 35 -2.28 -3.07 20.47
N ASP A 36 -3.37 -2.38 20.75
CA ASP A 36 -4.09 -2.46 22.02
C ASP A 36 -4.47 -3.94 22.28
N PRO A 37 -4.02 -4.57 23.39
CA PRO A 37 -4.34 -5.97 23.73
C PRO A 37 -5.82 -6.24 23.94
N HIS A 38 -6.67 -5.21 23.96
CA HIS A 38 -8.12 -5.31 24.18
C HIS A 38 -8.94 -5.24 22.90
N CYS A 39 -8.35 -5.41 21.72
CA CYS A 39 -9.12 -5.54 20.48
C CYS A 39 -9.82 -6.92 20.41
N ASN A 40 -10.71 -7.16 21.37
CA ASN A 40 -11.69 -8.24 21.31
C ASN A 40 -12.95 -7.75 20.61
N THR A 41 -13.22 -8.37 19.44
CA THR A 41 -14.55 -8.61 18.87
C THR A 41 -15.51 -7.42 18.85
N ILE A 42 -15.64 -6.78 17.71
CA ILE A 42 -16.77 -5.90 17.42
C ILE A 42 -18.01 -6.76 17.15
N ALA A 43 -18.99 -6.59 18.04
CA ALA A 43 -20.32 -7.10 17.84
C ALA A 43 -20.98 -6.49 16.59
N THR A 44 -21.59 -7.33 15.82
CA THR A 44 -22.38 -6.97 14.63
C THR A 44 -23.62 -6.18 15.03
N ASN A 45 -23.81 -4.98 14.52
CA ASN A 45 -25.13 -4.39 14.33
C ASN A 45 -25.41 -4.22 12.85
N SER A 46 -26.33 -5.05 12.37
CA SER A 46 -26.96 -5.01 11.07
C SER A 46 -27.79 -3.73 10.91
N HIS A 47 -27.30 -2.71 10.23
CA HIS A 47 -28.12 -1.68 9.56
C HIS A 47 -27.20 -0.87 8.61
N PHE A 48 -26.92 -1.43 7.44
CA PHE A 48 -26.48 -0.65 6.29
C PHE A 48 -27.55 -0.70 5.20
N GLY A 49 -28.60 0.10 5.42
CA GLY A 49 -29.50 0.50 4.37
C GLY A 49 -29.01 1.83 3.80
N GLY A 50 -28.01 1.82 2.95
CA GLY A 50 -27.61 2.90 2.06
C GLY A 50 -27.77 2.37 0.65
N GLU A 51 -28.60 2.99 -0.17
CA GLU A 51 -28.89 2.60 -1.55
C GLU A 51 -27.59 2.37 -2.32
N ALA A 52 -27.34 1.11 -2.69
CA ALA A 52 -26.32 0.73 -3.64
C ALA A 52 -26.69 1.36 -4.98
N SER A 53 -26.01 2.44 -5.36
CA SER A 53 -26.04 2.90 -6.75
C SER A 53 -25.54 1.74 -7.62
N SER A 54 -26.42 1.26 -8.47
CA SER A 54 -26.28 0.18 -9.43
C SER A 54 -25.12 0.41 -10.39
N GLY A 55 -23.95 -0.16 -10.06
CA GLY A 55 -22.78 -0.19 -10.91
C GLY A 55 -21.79 -1.20 -10.36
N GLY A 56 -21.98 -2.50 -10.69
CA GLY A 56 -21.31 -3.68 -10.14
C GLY A 56 -19.78 -3.70 -10.22
N SER A 57 -19.10 -2.99 -9.37
CA SER A 57 -17.73 -3.31 -9.00
C SER A 57 -17.70 -3.56 -7.48
N GLY A 58 -17.19 -4.72 -7.06
CA GLY A 58 -17.14 -5.12 -5.64
C GLY A 58 -16.10 -4.34 -4.81
N GLY A 59 -15.75 -3.12 -5.20
CA GLY A 59 -14.78 -2.26 -4.51
C GLY A 59 -15.41 -1.34 -3.47
N LEU A 60 -14.56 -0.74 -2.63
CA LEU A 60 -14.95 0.24 -1.62
C LEU A 60 -15.29 1.60 -2.26
N PRO A 61 -16.14 2.41 -1.61
CA PRO A 61 -16.33 3.81 -1.97
C PRO A 61 -15.00 4.58 -1.97
N LEU A 62 -14.82 5.46 -2.95
CA LEU A 62 -13.57 6.22 -3.13
C LEU A 62 -13.09 6.95 -1.86
N PRO A 63 -13.95 7.64 -1.06
CA PRO A 63 -13.48 8.29 0.16
C PRO A 63 -12.92 7.29 1.19
N LEU A 64 -13.48 6.11 1.27
CA LEU A 64 -13.06 5.07 2.20
C LEU A 64 -11.73 4.45 1.77
N ALA A 65 -11.58 4.10 0.48
CA ALA A 65 -10.32 3.61 -0.07
C ALA A 65 -9.20 4.64 0.09
N LYS A 66 -9.48 5.91 -0.19
CA LYS A 66 -8.55 7.04 -0.01
C LYS A 66 -8.08 7.14 1.44
N PHE A 67 -9.00 7.12 2.41
CA PHE A 67 -8.69 7.20 3.84
C PHE A 67 -7.79 6.04 4.30
N TYR A 68 -8.17 4.79 3.97
CA TYR A 68 -7.39 3.62 4.41
C TYR A 68 -6.01 3.58 3.78
N VAL A 69 -5.89 3.88 2.49
CA VAL A 69 -4.58 3.91 1.82
C VAL A 69 -3.69 5.03 2.37
N ALA A 70 -4.25 6.19 2.72
CA ALA A 70 -3.49 7.26 3.36
C ALA A 70 -2.93 6.83 4.71
N GLU A 71 -3.72 6.20 5.59
CA GLU A 71 -3.25 5.70 6.88
C GLU A 71 -2.20 4.59 6.75
N VAL A 72 -2.40 3.64 5.81
CA VAL A 72 -1.42 2.60 5.49
C VAL A 72 -0.11 3.21 5.00
N SER A 73 -0.18 4.22 4.14
CA SER A 73 1.01 4.91 3.63
C SER A 73 1.78 5.62 4.73
N CYS A 74 1.10 6.27 5.69
CA CYS A 74 1.75 6.86 6.88
C CYS A 74 2.48 5.79 7.71
N ALA A 75 1.90 4.60 7.87
CA ALA A 75 2.55 3.52 8.61
C ALA A 75 3.79 2.99 7.87
N LEU A 76 3.74 2.85 6.54
CA LEU A 76 4.90 2.45 5.73
C LEU A 76 5.99 3.54 5.73
N GLN A 77 5.62 4.81 5.60
CA GLN A 77 6.57 5.93 5.74
C GLN A 77 7.30 5.89 7.09
N PHE A 78 6.59 5.63 8.18
CA PHE A 78 7.18 5.50 9.51
C PHE A 78 8.23 4.37 9.57
N LEU A 79 7.97 3.22 8.93
CA LEU A 79 8.92 2.12 8.82
C LEU A 79 10.13 2.51 7.95
N HIS A 80 9.89 3.11 6.78
CA HIS A 80 10.94 3.53 5.83
C HIS A 80 11.91 4.54 6.44
N GLN A 81 11.41 5.54 7.20
CA GLN A 81 12.22 6.51 7.92
C GLN A 81 13.16 5.87 8.97
N ARG A 82 12.86 4.63 9.38
CA ARG A 82 13.68 3.82 10.29
C ARG A 82 14.45 2.71 9.59
N ASN A 83 14.52 2.80 8.26
CA ASN A 83 15.20 1.85 7.38
C ASN A 83 14.62 0.43 7.40
N TYR A 84 13.31 0.29 7.68
CA TYR A 84 12.62 -0.99 7.58
C TYR A 84 11.76 -1.06 6.33
N ILE A 85 11.87 -2.16 5.57
CA ILE A 85 10.97 -2.52 4.47
C ILE A 85 9.95 -3.50 5.02
N TYR A 86 8.66 -3.30 4.73
CA TYR A 86 7.57 -4.13 5.24
C TYR A 86 7.40 -5.43 4.47
N ARG A 87 7.35 -5.40 3.12
CA ARG A 87 7.39 -6.52 2.16
C ARG A 87 6.17 -7.44 2.08
N ASP A 88 5.14 -7.28 2.90
CA ASP A 88 3.92 -8.11 2.84
C ASP A 88 2.64 -7.28 3.02
N LEU A 89 2.56 -6.14 2.32
CA LEU A 89 1.31 -5.37 2.30
C LEU A 89 0.25 -6.15 1.51
N LYS A 90 -0.91 -6.30 2.14
CA LYS A 90 -2.15 -6.87 1.59
C LYS A 90 -3.31 -6.55 2.52
N PRO A 91 -4.58 -6.64 2.07
CA PRO A 91 -5.74 -6.30 2.91
C PRO A 91 -5.83 -7.09 4.22
N GLU A 92 -5.36 -8.36 4.23
CA GLU A 92 -5.37 -9.23 5.41
C GLU A 92 -4.44 -8.74 6.51
N ASN A 93 -3.38 -8.01 6.15
CA ASN A 93 -2.39 -7.46 7.06
C ASN A 93 -2.72 -6.01 7.48
N VAL A 94 -3.87 -5.49 7.08
CA VAL A 94 -4.40 -4.18 7.48
C VAL A 94 -5.60 -4.37 8.41
N LEU A 95 -5.39 -4.22 9.69
CA LEU A 95 -6.45 -4.31 10.69
C LEU A 95 -7.17 -2.98 10.84
N ILE A 96 -8.48 -3.03 11.09
CA ILE A 96 -9.31 -1.86 11.39
C ILE A 96 -9.69 -1.92 12.87
N ASP A 97 -9.31 -0.89 13.61
CA ASP A 97 -9.63 -0.79 15.03
C ASP A 97 -11.11 -0.40 15.25
N ARG A 98 -11.52 -0.38 16.52
CA ARG A 98 -12.91 -0.03 16.92
C ARG A 98 -13.33 1.39 16.57
N PHE A 99 -12.38 2.26 16.29
CA PHE A 99 -12.63 3.65 15.90
C PHE A 99 -12.66 3.83 14.38
N GLY A 100 -12.32 2.78 13.61
CA GLY A 100 -12.28 2.77 12.16
C GLY A 100 -10.92 3.13 11.56
N HIS A 101 -9.86 3.23 12.36
CA HIS A 101 -8.49 3.51 11.92
C HIS A 101 -7.73 2.24 11.55
N CYS A 102 -6.81 2.34 10.57
CA CYS A 102 -5.97 1.25 10.15
C CYS A 102 -4.75 1.04 11.07
N LYS A 103 -4.34 -0.24 11.16
CA LYS A 103 -3.06 -0.67 11.75
C LYS A 103 -2.46 -1.77 10.90
N LEU A 104 -1.17 -1.65 10.54
CA LEU A 104 -0.43 -2.75 9.94
C LEU A 104 -0.13 -3.82 10.99
N CYS A 105 -0.29 -5.08 10.61
CA CYS A 105 0.06 -6.24 11.43
C CYS A 105 0.99 -7.18 10.64
N ASP A 106 1.44 -8.26 11.27
CA ASP A 106 2.34 -9.26 10.70
C ASP A 106 3.65 -8.65 10.12
N LEU A 107 4.59 -8.37 11.02
CA LEU A 107 5.92 -7.87 10.69
C LEU A 107 6.94 -9.00 10.39
N GLY A 108 6.47 -10.24 10.19
CA GLY A 108 7.33 -11.41 9.99
C GLY A 108 8.24 -11.31 8.76
N PHE A 109 7.85 -10.56 7.74
CA PHE A 109 8.68 -10.30 6.56
C PHE A 109 9.44 -8.97 6.63
N THR A 110 9.24 -8.14 7.65
CA THR A 110 9.91 -6.84 7.78
C THR A 110 11.42 -7.02 7.88
N LYS A 111 12.18 -6.19 7.18
CA LYS A 111 13.64 -6.24 7.20
C LYS A 111 14.24 -4.85 7.30
N GLN A 112 15.20 -4.69 8.22
CA GLN A 112 16.04 -3.50 8.28
C GLN A 112 17.15 -3.59 7.23
N ILE A 113 17.38 -2.49 6.52
CA ILE A 113 18.46 -2.35 5.51
C ILE A 113 19.16 -1.01 5.68
N ASN A 114 20.41 -0.95 5.26
CA ASN A 114 21.05 0.35 5.02
C ASN A 114 20.75 0.77 3.58
N PRO A 115 20.02 1.91 3.36
CA PRO A 115 19.58 2.31 2.03
C PRO A 115 20.70 2.60 1.05
N SER A 116 21.90 2.95 1.54
CA SER A 116 23.03 3.34 0.70
C SER A 116 23.71 2.17 -0.03
N TYR A 117 23.68 0.95 0.55
CA TYR A 117 24.39 -0.20 -0.01
C TYR A 117 23.68 -1.53 0.10
N ASP A 118 22.65 -1.66 0.97
CA ASP A 118 21.93 -2.93 1.11
C ASP A 118 20.82 -3.08 0.08
N ARG A 119 20.66 -4.31 -0.39
CA ARG A 119 19.50 -4.73 -1.20
C ARG A 119 18.97 -6.06 -0.68
N CYS A 120 17.68 -6.27 -0.82
CA CYS A 120 17.03 -7.54 -0.54
C CYS A 120 16.93 -8.37 -1.83
N TYR A 121 17.12 -9.70 -1.69
CA TYR A 121 17.00 -10.64 -2.82
C TYR A 121 16.02 -11.78 -2.53
N THR A 122 15.48 -11.82 -1.31
CA THR A 122 14.53 -12.87 -0.90
C THR A 122 13.19 -12.67 -1.58
N THR A 123 12.69 -13.67 -2.29
CA THR A 123 11.32 -13.64 -2.81
C THR A 123 10.37 -13.98 -1.67
N CYS A 124 9.62 -13.00 -1.18
CA CYS A 124 8.64 -13.15 -0.11
C CYS A 124 7.44 -12.23 -0.35
N GLY A 125 6.37 -12.45 0.41
CA GLY A 125 5.13 -11.69 0.28
C GLY A 125 4.10 -12.39 -0.62
N THR A 126 2.95 -11.78 -0.79
CA THR A 126 1.81 -12.29 -1.54
C THR A 126 1.99 -12.04 -3.04
N ALA A 127 1.84 -13.06 -3.86
CA ALA A 127 2.19 -13.05 -5.29
C ALA A 127 1.52 -11.90 -6.08
N ASP A 128 0.27 -11.56 -5.79
CA ASP A 128 -0.46 -10.48 -6.48
C ASP A 128 0.05 -9.08 -6.12
N TYR A 129 0.78 -8.94 -4.99
CA TYR A 129 1.34 -7.69 -4.46
C TYR A 129 2.83 -7.53 -4.73
N MET A 130 3.50 -8.57 -5.23
CA MET A 130 4.94 -8.53 -5.50
C MET A 130 5.27 -7.53 -6.61
N ALA A 131 6.28 -6.70 -6.36
CA ALA A 131 6.83 -5.79 -7.35
C ALA A 131 7.62 -6.55 -8.46
N PRO A 132 7.76 -5.97 -9.67
CA PRO A 132 8.50 -6.60 -10.78
C PRO A 132 9.92 -7.02 -10.41
N GLU A 133 10.64 -6.17 -9.67
CA GLU A 133 12.01 -6.43 -9.22
C GLU A 133 12.11 -7.63 -8.26
N VAL A 134 11.10 -7.87 -7.41
CA VAL A 134 11.01 -9.07 -6.54
C VAL A 134 10.75 -10.30 -7.39
N THR A 135 9.79 -10.22 -8.29
CA THR A 135 9.38 -11.29 -9.19
C THR A 135 10.53 -11.70 -10.13
N LEU A 136 11.34 -10.74 -10.57
CA LEU A 136 12.54 -10.96 -11.41
C LEU A 136 13.79 -11.31 -10.60
N ARG A 137 13.70 -11.43 -9.26
CA ARG A 137 14.83 -11.69 -8.35
C ARG A 137 15.98 -10.68 -8.48
N LYS A 138 15.65 -9.44 -8.80
CA LYS A 138 16.58 -8.32 -8.76
C LYS A 138 16.71 -7.80 -7.34
N GLY A 139 17.82 -7.11 -7.05
CA GLY A 139 17.99 -6.45 -5.76
C GLY A 139 16.92 -5.36 -5.57
N TYR A 140 16.27 -5.31 -4.40
CA TYR A 140 15.20 -4.37 -4.13
C TYR A 140 15.35 -3.69 -2.76
N ALA A 141 14.68 -2.56 -2.59
CA ALA A 141 14.62 -1.76 -1.37
C ALA A 141 13.17 -1.26 -1.14
N PHE A 142 13.01 -0.06 -0.59
CA PHE A 142 11.72 0.51 -0.16
C PHE A 142 10.65 0.61 -1.24
N ALA A 143 11.04 0.75 -2.51
CA ALA A 143 10.12 0.94 -3.63
C ALA A 143 9.11 -0.22 -3.80
N VAL A 144 9.39 -1.42 -3.27
CA VAL A 144 8.46 -2.56 -3.32
C VAL A 144 7.20 -2.31 -2.49
N ASP A 145 7.31 -1.61 -1.36
CA ASP A 145 6.14 -1.26 -0.53
C ASP A 145 5.28 -0.20 -1.22
N VAL A 146 5.89 0.73 -1.96
CA VAL A 146 5.17 1.73 -2.76
C VAL A 146 4.37 1.07 -3.90
N TRP A 147 4.98 0.09 -4.59
CA TRP A 147 4.25 -0.74 -5.55
C TRP A 147 3.05 -1.42 -4.90
N ALA A 148 3.25 -2.05 -3.75
CA ALA A 148 2.18 -2.74 -3.02
C ALA A 148 1.03 -1.81 -2.61
N VAL A 149 1.32 -0.52 -2.29
CA VAL A 149 0.27 0.50 -2.07
C VAL A 149 -0.52 0.76 -3.35
N GLY A 150 0.12 0.80 -4.51
CA GLY A 150 -0.58 0.92 -5.81
C GLY A 150 -1.52 -0.25 -6.09
N VAL A 151 -1.06 -1.49 -5.78
CA VAL A 151 -1.90 -2.70 -5.88
C VAL A 151 -3.08 -2.62 -4.90
N LEU A 152 -2.83 -2.26 -3.65
CA LEU A 152 -3.87 -2.12 -2.61
C LEU A 152 -4.93 -1.09 -3.02
N LEU A 153 -4.51 0.10 -3.47
CA LEU A 153 -5.45 1.15 -3.90
C LEU A 153 -6.33 0.68 -5.05
N TYR A 154 -5.73 0.05 -6.06
CA TYR A 154 -6.49 -0.50 -7.19
C TYR A 154 -7.49 -1.56 -6.72
N GLU A 155 -7.07 -2.49 -5.86
CA GLU A 155 -7.92 -3.57 -5.36
C GLU A 155 -9.05 -3.05 -4.48
N LEU A 156 -8.79 -2.09 -3.60
CA LEU A 156 -9.84 -1.46 -2.78
C LEU A 156 -10.91 -0.79 -3.65
N LEU A 157 -10.53 -0.20 -4.79
CA LEU A 157 -11.47 0.48 -5.69
C LEU A 157 -12.22 -0.45 -6.63
N THR A 158 -11.68 -1.64 -6.93
CA THR A 158 -12.26 -2.54 -7.95
C THR A 158 -12.73 -3.88 -7.38
N GLY A 159 -12.29 -4.24 -6.16
CA GLY A 159 -12.51 -5.56 -5.56
C GLY A 159 -11.63 -6.66 -6.17
N LYS A 160 -10.61 -6.32 -6.98
CA LYS A 160 -9.74 -7.30 -7.65
C LYS A 160 -8.33 -6.74 -7.79
N ALA A 161 -7.31 -7.57 -7.61
CA ALA A 161 -5.92 -7.18 -7.85
C ALA A 161 -5.68 -6.79 -9.33
N PRO A 162 -4.84 -5.76 -9.63
CA PRO A 162 -4.64 -5.22 -10.99
C PRO A 162 -4.04 -6.23 -11.96
N PHE A 163 -3.27 -7.19 -11.46
CA PHE A 163 -2.57 -8.19 -12.25
C PHE A 163 -3.18 -9.59 -12.15
N ALA A 164 -4.37 -9.71 -11.55
CA ALA A 164 -5.07 -10.99 -11.42
C ALA A 164 -5.17 -11.72 -12.77
N ALA A 165 -4.77 -13.00 -12.79
CA ALA A 165 -4.72 -13.83 -13.98
C ALA A 165 -5.10 -15.28 -13.66
N LYS A 166 -5.37 -16.08 -14.69
CA LYS A 166 -5.76 -17.49 -14.53
C LYS A 166 -4.58 -18.38 -14.13
N THR A 167 -3.35 -17.99 -14.49
CA THR A 167 -2.13 -18.74 -14.21
C THR A 167 -1.06 -17.85 -13.61
N ASP A 168 -0.16 -18.43 -12.82
CA ASP A 168 0.99 -17.71 -12.25
C ASP A 168 1.92 -17.14 -13.33
N GLY A 169 2.09 -17.85 -14.44
CA GLY A 169 2.89 -17.38 -15.56
C GLY A 169 2.30 -16.14 -16.25
N GLU A 170 0.97 -16.10 -16.44
CA GLU A 170 0.29 -14.92 -16.97
C GLU A 170 0.38 -13.75 -16.00
N ARG A 171 0.15 -13.98 -14.70
CA ARG A 171 0.31 -12.96 -13.66
C ARG A 171 1.73 -12.38 -13.66
N HIS A 172 2.75 -13.25 -13.68
CA HIS A 172 4.16 -12.84 -13.77
C HIS A 172 4.42 -11.94 -14.99
N GLN A 173 3.91 -12.31 -16.18
CA GLN A 173 4.06 -11.49 -17.38
C GLN A 173 3.37 -10.13 -17.25
N ARG A 174 2.17 -10.07 -16.67
CA ARG A 174 1.45 -8.81 -16.47
C ARG A 174 2.17 -7.89 -15.48
N ILE A 175 2.67 -8.42 -14.36
CA ILE A 175 3.45 -7.67 -13.37
C ILE A 175 4.72 -7.11 -14.03
N THR A 176 5.50 -7.94 -14.72
CA THR A 176 6.78 -7.52 -15.30
C THR A 176 6.65 -6.53 -16.46
N ARG A 177 5.49 -6.47 -17.12
CA ARG A 177 5.16 -5.48 -18.15
C ARG A 177 4.43 -4.24 -17.61
N GLY A 178 3.96 -4.27 -16.36
CA GLY A 178 3.10 -3.22 -15.83
C GLY A 178 1.73 -3.15 -16.54
N ASP A 179 1.20 -4.31 -17.01
CA ASP A 179 -0.06 -4.37 -17.78
C ASP A 179 -1.28 -4.23 -16.84
N VAL A 180 -1.55 -2.99 -16.42
CA VAL A 180 -2.72 -2.63 -15.59
C VAL A 180 -3.90 -2.30 -16.49
N ARG A 181 -5.05 -2.96 -16.26
CA ARG A 181 -6.30 -2.72 -16.99
C ARG A 181 -7.30 -2.00 -16.13
N PHE A 182 -7.56 -0.76 -16.46
CA PHE A 182 -8.53 0.06 -15.73
C PHE A 182 -9.95 -0.11 -16.30
N PRO A 183 -10.99 -0.31 -15.45
CA PRO A 183 -12.38 -0.21 -15.86
C PRO A 183 -12.69 1.16 -16.47
N LYS A 184 -13.64 1.24 -17.41
CA LYS A 184 -14.03 2.52 -18.04
C LYS A 184 -14.56 3.55 -17.03
N THR A 185 -15.13 3.08 -15.93
CA THR A 185 -15.69 3.89 -14.85
C THR A 185 -14.68 4.24 -13.76
N PHE A 186 -13.40 3.86 -13.94
CA PHE A 186 -12.38 4.14 -12.94
C PHE A 186 -12.15 5.66 -12.79
N ASN A 187 -12.06 6.14 -11.56
CA ASN A 187 -11.82 7.56 -11.29
C ASN A 187 -10.50 8.02 -11.91
N LEU A 188 -10.47 9.18 -12.57
CA LEU A 188 -9.31 9.65 -13.34
C LEU A 188 -8.10 9.97 -12.44
N GLU A 189 -8.31 10.60 -11.31
CA GLU A 189 -7.24 10.92 -10.35
C GLU A 189 -6.68 9.66 -9.70
N ALA A 190 -7.56 8.70 -9.38
CA ALA A 190 -7.14 7.39 -8.90
C ALA A 190 -6.34 6.61 -9.95
N LYS A 191 -6.73 6.71 -11.22
CA LYS A 191 -5.98 6.10 -12.32
C LYS A 191 -4.58 6.70 -12.44
N ASP A 192 -4.47 8.01 -12.32
CA ASP A 192 -3.18 8.71 -12.44
C ASP A 192 -2.23 8.29 -11.31
N ILE A 193 -2.66 8.36 -10.05
CA ILE A 193 -1.81 7.96 -8.91
C ILE A 193 -1.45 6.45 -8.97
N VAL A 194 -2.41 5.56 -9.27
CA VAL A 194 -2.12 4.13 -9.41
C VAL A 194 -1.10 3.88 -10.51
N SER A 195 -1.21 4.58 -11.65
CA SER A 195 -0.25 4.45 -12.75
C SER A 195 1.17 4.88 -12.34
N LYS A 196 1.30 5.91 -11.49
CA LYS A 196 2.59 6.39 -10.95
C LYS A 196 3.17 5.46 -9.88
N LEU A 197 2.32 4.80 -9.10
CA LEU A 197 2.73 3.81 -8.10
C LEU A 197 3.11 2.47 -8.74
N LEU A 198 2.50 2.09 -9.87
CA LEU A 198 2.73 0.83 -10.58
C LEU A 198 3.69 0.98 -11.78
N ILE A 199 4.66 1.89 -11.68
CA ILE A 199 5.76 1.97 -12.66
C ILE A 199 6.71 0.79 -12.42
N VAL A 200 7.03 0.05 -13.49
CA VAL A 200 7.87 -1.16 -13.45
C VAL A 200 9.29 -0.84 -12.98
N ASP A 201 9.87 0.25 -13.48
CA ASP A 201 11.18 0.72 -13.06
C ASP A 201 11.10 1.37 -11.66
N PRO A 202 11.74 0.77 -10.63
CA PRO A 202 11.67 1.30 -9.27
C PRO A 202 12.33 2.68 -9.12
N SER A 203 13.25 3.06 -9.98
CA SER A 203 13.90 4.38 -9.94
C SER A 203 12.98 5.51 -10.42
N ARG A 204 12.00 5.19 -11.28
CA ARG A 204 10.98 6.10 -11.81
C ARG A 204 9.67 6.05 -11.05
N ARG A 205 9.49 5.03 -10.19
CA ARG A 205 8.28 4.85 -9.38
C ARG A 205 8.14 6.00 -8.38
N MET A 206 6.91 6.50 -8.20
CA MET A 206 6.60 7.48 -7.15
C MET A 206 7.14 7.01 -5.78
N THR A 207 7.58 7.92 -4.94
CA THR A 207 8.07 7.63 -3.58
C THR A 207 7.24 8.35 -2.53
N PHE A 208 7.29 7.88 -1.29
CA PHE A 208 6.64 8.55 -0.17
C PHE A 208 7.39 9.82 0.28
N ASP A 209 8.69 9.93 -0.03
CA ASP A 209 9.54 11.01 0.47
C ASP A 209 9.22 12.33 -0.23
N ASN A 210 9.05 13.38 0.58
CA ASN A 210 8.88 14.74 0.12
C ASN A 210 10.25 15.40 -0.25
N ASP A 211 11.36 14.70 -0.02
CA ASP A 211 12.72 15.25 -0.11
C ASP A 211 13.29 15.31 -1.53
N GLY A 212 12.42 15.40 -2.55
CA GLY A 212 12.87 15.70 -3.93
C GLY A 212 13.96 14.79 -4.49
N GLY A 213 14.02 13.52 -4.03
CA GLY A 213 14.92 12.52 -4.63
C GLY A 213 16.38 12.57 -4.14
N ALA A 214 16.64 13.05 -2.94
CA ALA A 214 18.01 13.04 -2.38
C ALA A 214 18.65 11.64 -2.35
N ASN A 215 17.85 10.58 -2.22
CA ASN A 215 18.31 9.18 -2.29
C ASN A 215 18.42 8.62 -3.73
N ARG A 216 17.98 9.37 -4.77
CA ARG A 216 18.07 8.91 -6.17
C ARG A 216 19.45 9.15 -6.80
N ARG A 217 20.31 9.97 -6.17
CA ARG A 217 21.56 10.45 -6.79
C ARG A 217 22.71 9.44 -6.85
N ASN A 218 22.61 8.28 -6.18
CA ASN A 218 23.72 7.34 -6.14
C ASN A 218 23.67 6.21 -7.19
N ASP A 219 22.56 6.06 -7.94
CA ASP A 219 22.42 4.96 -8.90
C ASP A 219 22.33 5.43 -10.38
N ALA A 220 22.27 6.72 -10.65
CA ALA A 220 22.27 7.25 -12.02
C ALA A 220 23.65 7.84 -12.34
N LYS A 221 24.43 7.14 -13.17
CA LYS A 221 25.51 7.73 -13.94
C LYS A 221 24.91 8.72 -14.93
N GLU A 222 25.52 9.91 -14.96
CA GLU A 222 25.29 10.96 -15.94
C GLU A 222 25.33 10.37 -17.36
N GLU A 223 24.23 10.43 -18.08
CA GLU A 223 24.22 10.54 -19.54
C GLU A 223 23.18 11.60 -19.89
N ASP A 224 23.68 12.65 -20.52
CA ASP A 224 22.93 13.75 -21.12
C ASP A 224 21.86 13.22 -22.06
N ASP A 225 20.58 13.62 -21.88
CA ASP A 225 19.66 13.76 -23.01
C ASP A 225 18.34 14.41 -22.59
N GLU A 226 18.03 15.51 -23.31
CA GLU A 226 16.74 16.14 -23.62
C GLU A 226 15.67 16.28 -22.53
N GLU A 227 15.35 17.53 -22.22
CA GLU A 227 14.17 18.04 -21.50
C GLU A 227 12.88 17.47 -22.10
N THR A 228 12.49 16.26 -21.68
CA THR A 228 11.23 15.65 -22.07
C THR A 228 10.45 15.23 -20.82
N ASN A 229 9.23 15.76 -20.66
CA ASN A 229 8.12 15.25 -19.81
C ASN A 229 8.45 14.77 -18.38
N ASP A 230 9.71 14.55 -18.01
CA ASP A 230 10.16 14.08 -16.70
C ASP A 230 9.92 15.11 -15.57
N GLU A 231 9.88 16.41 -15.88
CA GLU A 231 9.67 17.47 -14.89
C GLU A 231 8.29 17.39 -14.22
N TYR A 232 7.26 16.95 -14.94
CA TYR A 232 5.92 16.75 -14.38
C TYR A 232 5.88 15.54 -13.42
N TYR A 233 6.57 14.45 -13.75
CA TYR A 233 6.64 13.25 -12.90
C TYR A 233 7.50 13.47 -11.64
N GLN A 234 8.48 14.38 -11.69
CA GLN A 234 9.38 14.66 -10.57
C GLN A 234 8.80 15.65 -9.55
N ARG A 235 7.81 16.46 -9.91
CA ARG A 235 7.29 17.53 -9.03
C ARG A 235 6.14 17.12 -8.13
N THR A 236 5.42 16.04 -8.43
CA THR A 236 4.28 15.62 -7.63
C THR A 236 4.71 14.56 -6.63
N THR A 237 4.94 14.96 -5.39
CA THR A 237 5.16 14.01 -4.29
C THR A 237 3.90 13.22 -4.00
N PHE A 238 4.02 12.08 -3.32
CA PHE A 238 2.88 11.23 -2.99
C PHE A 238 1.78 12.01 -2.26
N GLU A 239 2.12 12.75 -1.21
CA GLU A 239 1.15 13.50 -0.41
C GLU A 239 0.52 14.68 -1.16
N ASN A 240 1.23 15.29 -2.12
CA ASN A 240 0.73 16.43 -2.90
C ASN A 240 -0.02 16.04 -4.17
N HIS A 241 -0.23 14.74 -4.40
CA HIS A 241 -0.96 14.29 -5.58
C HIS A 241 -2.44 14.72 -5.51
N PRO A 242 -3.04 15.24 -6.60
CA PRO A 242 -4.43 15.71 -6.63
C PRO A 242 -5.46 14.68 -6.14
N PHE A 243 -5.16 13.40 -6.33
CA PHE A 243 -5.99 12.29 -5.82
C PHE A 243 -6.33 12.45 -4.34
N TRP A 244 -5.41 12.95 -3.52
CA TRP A 244 -5.62 13.03 -2.07
C TRP A 244 -6.56 14.16 -1.65
N ALA A 245 -6.80 15.16 -2.50
CA ALA A 245 -7.70 16.25 -2.16
C ALA A 245 -9.14 15.73 -1.85
N PRO A 246 -9.82 16.26 -0.84
CA PRO A 246 -9.44 17.30 0.11
C PRO A 246 -8.83 16.76 1.44
N LEU A 247 -8.12 15.64 1.42
CA LEU A 247 -7.57 14.98 2.61
C LEU A 247 -6.47 15.86 3.24
N ASP A 248 -6.52 16.04 4.56
CA ASP A 248 -5.48 16.71 5.35
C ASP A 248 -4.51 15.67 5.94
N TRP A 249 -3.27 15.67 5.45
CA TRP A 249 -2.24 14.72 5.87
C TRP A 249 -1.83 14.86 7.33
N GLU A 250 -1.87 16.07 7.91
CA GLU A 250 -1.58 16.27 9.33
C GLU A 250 -2.69 15.67 10.21
N GLU A 251 -3.94 15.77 9.78
CA GLU A 251 -5.03 15.08 10.47
C GLU A 251 -4.93 13.56 10.35
N VAL A 252 -4.50 13.03 9.17
CA VAL A 252 -4.27 11.59 8.99
C VAL A 252 -3.14 11.10 9.90
N LYS A 253 -1.96 11.74 9.85
CA LYS A 253 -0.78 11.39 10.64
C LYS A 253 -1.05 11.42 12.14
N THR A 254 -1.85 12.38 12.59
CA THR A 254 -2.20 12.55 14.02
C THR A 254 -3.48 11.79 14.42
N LYS A 255 -4.10 11.03 13.51
CA LYS A 255 -5.38 10.31 13.70
C LYS A 255 -6.52 11.20 14.18
N LYS A 256 -6.51 12.47 13.81
CA LYS A 256 -7.60 13.43 14.06
C LYS A 256 -8.68 13.39 12.99
N MET A 257 -8.31 12.98 11.78
CA MET A 257 -9.26 12.77 10.70
C MET A 257 -10.23 11.66 11.09
N LYS A 258 -11.53 11.96 11.05
CA LYS A 258 -12.56 10.96 11.37
C LYS A 258 -12.67 9.97 10.23
N PRO A 259 -12.65 8.64 10.51
CA PRO A 259 -12.94 7.64 9.51
C PRO A 259 -14.28 7.93 8.81
N PRO A 260 -14.37 7.78 7.49
CA PRO A 260 -15.59 8.06 6.71
C PRO A 260 -16.79 7.19 7.12
N PHE A 261 -16.52 6.07 7.80
CA PHE A 261 -17.55 5.19 8.36
C PHE A 261 -17.21 4.78 9.79
N ARG A 262 -18.21 4.73 10.61
CA ARG A 262 -18.18 4.19 11.98
C ARG A 262 -19.03 2.93 12.06
#